data_5abd6dd80d277008a19018f1ca1b682c
#
_entry.id   5abd6dd80d277008a19018f1ca1b682c
#
_cell.length_a   1.000
_cell.length_b   1.000
_cell.length_c   1.000
_cell.angle_alpha   90.00
_cell.angle_beta   90.00
_cell.angle_gamma   90.00
#
_symmetry.space_group_name_H-M   'P 1'
#
loop_
_entity.id
_entity.type
_entity.pdbx_description
1 polymer ?
#
loop_
_entity_poly.entity_id
_entity_poly.type
_entity_poly.pdbx_seq_one_letter_code
_entity_poly.pdbx_strand_id
1 'polypeptide(L)'
;ILHVAMFPLSKQVEKVTGSPYRHLSIHNICDAKTASLLADVSDAFVIVMPCRIAVVEGKDGVVRMWSMNPAMITMMQMPEEQQRLAKMIAGKMQNIINGAAEGAF
;
A
#
# COMPACT_ATOMS: atom_id res chain seq x y z
N ILE A 1 -7.00 11.54 0.74
CA ILE A 1 -6.44 10.25 0.29
C ILE A 1 -7.12 9.84 -1.00
N LEU A 2 -6.33 9.46 -1.97
CA LEU A 2 -6.81 9.04 -3.27
C LEU A 2 -6.57 7.57 -3.50
N HIS A 3 -7.58 6.86 -3.98
CA HIS A 3 -7.41 5.56 -4.60
C HIS A 3 -6.94 5.79 -6.04
N VAL A 4 -5.63 5.69 -6.25
CA VAL A 4 -5.00 6.10 -7.50
C VAL A 4 -5.26 5.12 -8.62
N ALA A 5 -5.14 3.82 -8.33
CA ALA A 5 -5.28 2.78 -9.35
C ALA A 5 -5.59 1.43 -8.69
N MET A 6 -6.21 0.56 -9.46
CA MET A 6 -6.42 -0.83 -9.08
C MET A 6 -5.93 -1.72 -10.23
N PHE A 7 -5.13 -2.72 -9.89
CA PHE A 7 -4.69 -3.74 -10.83
C PHE A 7 -5.41 -5.06 -10.54
N PRO A 8 -6.28 -5.53 -11.45
CA PRO A 8 -7.03 -6.77 -11.24
C PRO A 8 -6.17 -7.98 -11.64
N LEU A 9 -5.23 -8.35 -10.78
CA LEU A 9 -4.25 -9.39 -11.09
C LEU A 9 -4.90 -10.72 -11.45
N SER A 10 -5.95 -11.12 -10.72
CA SER A 10 -6.65 -12.38 -11.02
C SER A 10 -7.23 -12.40 -12.43
N LYS A 11 -7.69 -11.27 -12.94
CA LYS A 11 -8.22 -11.18 -14.33
C LYS A 11 -7.11 -11.38 -15.35
N GLN A 12 -5.91 -10.90 -15.08
CA GLN A 12 -4.76 -11.14 -15.94
C GLN A 12 -4.34 -12.61 -15.93
N VAL A 13 -4.35 -13.24 -14.77
CA VAL A 13 -4.06 -14.67 -14.64
C VAL A 13 -5.08 -15.49 -15.43
N GLU A 14 -6.36 -15.18 -15.32
CA GLU A 14 -7.42 -15.86 -16.07
C GLU A 14 -7.24 -15.73 -17.58
N LYS A 15 -6.83 -14.57 -18.07
CA LYS A 15 -6.54 -14.37 -19.49
C LYS A 15 -5.41 -15.24 -19.99
N VAL A 16 -4.35 -15.38 -19.21
CA VAL A 16 -3.15 -16.15 -19.61
C VAL A 16 -3.40 -17.64 -19.49
N THR A 17 -4.08 -18.09 -18.45
CA THR A 17 -4.29 -19.52 -18.18
C THR A 17 -5.57 -20.09 -18.80
N GLY A 18 -6.54 -19.22 -19.11
CA GLY A 18 -7.85 -19.66 -19.61
C GLY A 18 -8.73 -20.30 -18.55
N SER A 19 -8.38 -20.21 -17.28
CA SER A 19 -9.11 -20.81 -16.16
C SER A 19 -9.45 -19.79 -15.08
N PRO A 20 -10.58 -19.98 -14.35
CA PRO A 20 -10.87 -19.13 -13.21
C PRO A 20 -9.75 -19.16 -12.18
N TYR A 21 -9.55 -18.03 -11.50
CA TYR A 21 -8.53 -17.91 -10.48
C TYR A 21 -9.08 -17.21 -9.25
N ARG A 22 -8.54 -17.54 -8.06
CA ARG A 22 -8.92 -16.88 -6.82
C ARG A 22 -8.71 -15.37 -6.94
N HIS A 23 -9.49 -14.59 -6.20
CA HIS A 23 -9.43 -13.14 -6.30
C HIS A 23 -8.07 -12.60 -5.83
N LEU A 24 -7.41 -11.87 -6.71
CA LEU A 24 -6.19 -11.13 -6.41
C LEU A 24 -6.33 -9.73 -7.02
N SER A 25 -6.27 -8.71 -6.19
CA SER A 25 -6.24 -7.33 -6.68
C SER A 25 -5.23 -6.51 -5.90
N ILE A 26 -4.61 -5.56 -6.59
CA ILE A 26 -3.62 -4.65 -5.99
C ILE A 26 -4.18 -3.24 -6.10
N HIS A 27 -4.28 -2.56 -4.96
CA HIS A 27 -4.80 -1.22 -4.87
C HIS A 27 -3.69 -0.25 -4.47
N ASN A 28 -3.55 0.81 -5.24
CA ASN A 28 -2.61 1.88 -4.96
C ASN A 28 -3.38 3.05 -4.37
N ILE A 29 -2.98 3.48 -3.19
CA ILE A 29 -3.56 4.63 -2.50
C ILE A 29 -2.47 5.66 -2.24
N CYS A 30 -2.82 6.92 -2.32
CA CYS A 30 -1.85 8.01 -2.16
C CYS A 30 -2.47 9.20 -1.44
N ASP A 31 -1.73 9.75 -0.49
CA ASP A 31 -1.94 11.09 0.03
C ASP A 31 -0.88 11.99 -0.63
N ALA A 32 -1.31 12.76 -1.61
CA ALA A 32 -0.40 13.57 -2.43
C ALA A 32 0.40 14.58 -1.60
N LYS A 33 -0.22 15.17 -0.58
CA LYS A 33 0.47 16.12 0.30
C LYS A 33 1.60 15.44 1.07
N THR A 34 1.33 14.29 1.65
CA THR A 34 2.32 13.50 2.37
C THR A 34 3.42 13.02 1.42
N ALA A 35 3.05 12.58 0.22
CA ALA A 35 4.01 12.16 -0.80
C ALA A 35 4.97 13.29 -1.16
N SER A 36 4.48 14.51 -1.32
CA SER A 36 5.34 15.66 -1.63
C SER A 36 6.32 15.95 -0.51
N LEU A 37 5.89 15.85 0.73
CA LEU A 37 6.76 16.07 1.89
C LEU A 37 7.90 15.03 1.94
N LEU A 38 7.60 13.78 1.64
CA LEU A 38 8.61 12.73 1.58
C LEU A 38 9.58 12.94 0.41
N ALA A 39 9.07 13.27 -0.75
CA ALA A 39 9.91 13.52 -1.94
C ALA A 39 10.84 14.70 -1.71
N ASP A 40 10.38 15.74 -1.00
CA ASP A 40 11.22 16.89 -0.66
C ASP A 40 12.37 16.52 0.28
N VAL A 41 12.18 15.48 1.09
CA VAL A 41 13.23 14.95 1.97
C VAL A 41 14.26 14.17 1.15
N SER A 42 13.82 13.29 0.27
CA SER A 42 14.69 12.50 -0.60
C SER A 42 13.88 11.90 -1.76
N ASP A 43 14.44 12.01 -2.95
CA ASP A 43 13.85 11.39 -4.15
C ASP A 43 13.70 9.87 -3.99
N ALA A 44 14.55 9.25 -3.17
CA ALA A 44 14.50 7.80 -2.92
C ALA A 44 13.16 7.36 -2.33
N PHE A 45 12.46 8.22 -1.59
CA PHE A 45 11.16 7.86 -1.02
C PHE A 45 10.08 7.63 -2.08
N VAL A 46 10.28 8.12 -3.29
CA VAL A 46 9.31 7.90 -4.38
C VAL A 46 9.21 6.42 -4.73
N ILE A 47 10.25 5.62 -4.46
CA ILE A 47 10.23 4.17 -4.70
C ILE A 47 9.15 3.46 -3.88
N VAL A 48 8.86 3.95 -2.67
CA VAL A 48 7.87 3.34 -1.79
C VAL A 48 6.46 3.89 -1.99
N MET A 49 6.27 4.73 -2.99
CA MET A 49 4.99 5.33 -3.34
C MET A 49 4.45 4.75 -4.63
N PRO A 50 3.13 4.65 -4.78
CA PRO A 50 2.09 4.85 -3.78
C PRO A 50 2.02 3.67 -2.80
N CYS A 51 1.26 3.82 -1.72
CA CYS A 51 1.02 2.72 -0.79
C CYS A 51 0.20 1.64 -1.47
N ARG A 52 0.65 0.40 -1.37
CA ARG A 52 -0.02 -0.75 -1.99
C ARG A 52 -0.72 -1.59 -0.95
N ILE A 53 -1.96 -1.93 -1.25
CA ILE A 53 -2.72 -2.90 -0.48
C ILE A 53 -3.16 -4.00 -1.43
N ALA A 54 -2.77 -5.24 -1.14
CA ALA A 54 -3.23 -6.40 -1.89
C ALA A 54 -4.46 -6.98 -1.20
N VAL A 55 -5.52 -7.23 -1.97
CA VAL A 55 -6.69 -7.96 -1.51
C VAL A 55 -6.60 -9.36 -2.10
N VAL A 56 -6.46 -10.35 -1.25
CA VAL A 56 -6.14 -11.72 -1.65
C VAL A 56 -7.16 -12.68 -1.08
N GLU A 57 -7.84 -13.41 -1.96
CA GLU A 57 -8.59 -14.59 -1.57
C GLU A 57 -7.60 -15.73 -1.39
N GLY A 58 -7.42 -16.17 -0.13
CA GLY A 58 -6.52 -17.26 0.19
C GLY A 58 -6.99 -18.58 -0.40
N LYS A 59 -6.10 -19.58 -0.41
CA LYS A 59 -6.45 -20.94 -0.85
C LYS A 59 -7.54 -21.56 0.01
N ASP A 60 -7.70 -21.06 1.23
CA ASP A 60 -8.76 -21.44 2.17
C ASP A 60 -10.09 -20.73 1.91
N GLY A 61 -10.17 -19.88 0.89
CA GLY A 61 -11.36 -19.09 0.56
C GLY A 61 -11.55 -17.84 1.41
N VAL A 62 -10.65 -17.55 2.33
CA VAL A 62 -10.74 -16.37 3.19
C VAL A 62 -10.04 -15.19 2.52
N VAL A 63 -10.72 -14.05 2.45
CA VAL A 63 -10.15 -12.83 1.88
C VAL A 63 -9.35 -12.09 2.96
N ARG A 64 -8.11 -11.76 2.63
CA ARG A 64 -7.21 -11.02 3.51
C ARG A 64 -6.61 -9.85 2.79
N MET A 65 -6.24 -8.82 3.55
CA MET A 65 -5.52 -7.68 3.05
C MET A 65 -4.05 -7.78 3.46
N TRP A 66 -3.18 -7.54 2.50
CA TRP A 66 -1.74 -7.55 2.71
C TRP A 66 -1.14 -6.21 2.32
N SER A 67 -0.23 -5.72 3.12
CA SER A 67 0.54 -4.52 2.78
C SER A 67 1.93 -4.63 3.36
N MET A 68 2.85 -3.81 2.85
CA MET A 68 4.14 -3.65 3.50
C MET A 68 3.91 -2.99 4.86
N ASN A 69 4.66 -3.42 5.86
CA ASN A 69 4.62 -2.76 7.16
C ASN A 69 5.12 -1.31 7.01
N PRO A 70 4.27 -0.30 7.26
CA PRO A 70 4.67 1.09 7.09
C PRO A 70 5.87 1.50 7.96
N ALA A 71 6.10 0.80 9.06
CA ALA A 71 7.25 1.03 9.93
C ALA A 71 8.59 0.77 9.21
N MET A 72 8.59 0.04 8.09
CA MET A 72 9.81 -0.16 7.29
C MET A 72 10.39 1.15 6.77
N ILE A 73 9.55 2.17 6.57
CA ILE A 73 10.02 3.50 6.17
C ILE A 73 10.95 4.08 7.25
N THR A 74 10.66 3.79 8.52
CA THR A 74 11.47 4.30 9.64
C THR A 74 12.82 3.59 9.78
N MET A 75 13.01 2.46 9.10
CA MET A 75 14.27 1.72 9.11
C MET A 75 15.31 2.30 8.13
N MET A 76 14.89 3.20 7.24
CA MET A 76 15.81 3.88 6.34
C MET A 76 16.65 4.85 7.15
N GLN A 77 17.99 4.85 6.91
CA GLN A 77 18.87 5.81 7.56
C GLN A 77 18.59 7.21 7.05
N MET A 78 18.23 8.11 7.98
CA MET A 78 17.90 9.48 7.66
C MET A 78 18.12 10.38 8.88
N PRO A 79 18.26 11.70 8.70
CA PRO A 79 18.33 12.65 9.81
C PRO A 79 17.12 12.56 10.73
N GLU A 80 17.28 12.97 11.99
CA GLU A 80 16.27 12.82 13.03
C GLU A 80 14.92 13.48 12.68
N GLU A 81 14.94 14.67 12.08
CA GLU A 81 13.70 15.34 11.65
C GLU A 81 12.93 14.53 10.61
N GLN A 82 13.68 13.91 9.71
CA GLN A 82 13.10 13.07 8.65
C GLN A 82 12.54 11.78 9.23
N GLN A 83 13.19 11.21 10.24
CA GLN A 83 12.67 10.05 10.93
C GLN A 83 11.34 10.34 11.62
N ARG A 84 11.20 11.53 12.22
CA ARG A 84 9.95 11.94 12.85
C ARG A 84 8.82 12.02 11.81
N LEU A 85 9.10 12.60 10.65
CA LEU A 85 8.14 12.68 9.55
C LEU A 85 7.78 11.28 9.05
N ALA A 86 8.77 10.40 8.88
CA ALA A 86 8.56 9.03 8.46
C ALA A 86 7.67 8.24 9.42
N LYS A 87 7.87 8.42 10.73
CA LYS A 87 7.02 7.79 11.76
C LYS A 87 5.57 8.28 11.70
N MET A 88 5.39 9.58 11.49
CA MET A 88 4.05 10.17 11.36
C MET A 88 3.33 9.59 10.14
N ILE A 89 4.03 9.47 9.02
CA ILE A 89 3.48 8.92 7.79
C ILE A 89 3.16 7.43 7.95
N ALA A 90 4.06 6.67 8.56
CA ALA A 90 3.82 5.26 8.85
C ALA A 90 2.55 5.06 9.69
N GLY A 91 2.33 5.94 10.68
CA GLY A 91 1.11 5.92 11.48
C GLY A 91 -0.15 6.19 10.65
N LYS A 92 -0.10 7.18 9.76
CA LYS A 92 -1.22 7.48 8.86
C LYS A 92 -1.52 6.30 7.92
N MET A 93 -0.50 5.69 7.35
CA MET A 93 -0.65 4.53 6.48
C MET A 93 -1.27 3.35 7.24
N GLN A 94 -0.84 3.11 8.47
CA GLN A 94 -1.40 2.05 9.30
C GLN A 94 -2.88 2.30 9.61
N ASN A 95 -3.26 3.54 9.87
CA ASN A 95 -4.66 3.90 10.09
C ASN A 95 -5.52 3.66 8.85
N ILE A 96 -5.00 3.96 7.66
CA ILE A 96 -5.69 3.70 6.40
C ILE A 96 -5.90 2.20 6.22
N ILE A 97 -4.89 1.40 6.45
CA ILE A 97 -4.95 -0.06 6.33
C ILE A 97 -5.98 -0.62 7.32
N ASN A 98 -5.95 -0.17 8.56
CA ASN A 98 -6.89 -0.59 9.58
C ASN A 98 -8.33 -0.20 9.23
N GLY A 99 -8.53 1.02 8.73
CA GLY A 99 -9.84 1.48 8.29
C GLY A 99 -10.39 0.65 7.13
N ALA A 100 -9.54 0.32 6.16
CA ALA A 100 -9.92 -0.53 5.04
C ALA A 100 -10.30 -1.95 5.50
N ALA A 101 -9.54 -2.52 6.45
CA ALA A 101 -9.84 -3.83 7.02
C ALA A 101 -11.17 -3.85 7.77
N GLU A 102 -11.57 -2.73 8.36
CA GLU A 102 -12.83 -2.56 9.08
C GLU A 102 -14.00 -2.17 8.16
N GLY A 103 -13.75 -2.02 6.86
CA GLY A 103 -14.78 -1.67 5.89
C GLY A 103 -15.12 -0.18 5.86
N ALA A 104 -14.22 0.71 6.28
CA ALA A 104 -14.44 2.16 6.31
C ALA A 104 -14.40 2.82 4.93
N PHE A 105 -14.00 2.08 3.90
CA PHE A 105 -13.89 2.57 2.52
C PHE A 105 -14.73 1.73 1.57
#